data_a7be53b54d6a14c67fcb76a50d1a1493
#
_entry.id   a7be53b54d6a14c67fcb76a50d1a1493
#
_cell.length_a   1.000
_cell.length_b   1.000
_cell.length_c   1.000
_cell.angle_alpha   90.00
_cell.angle_beta   90.00
_cell.angle_gamma   90.00
#
_symmetry.space_group_name_H-M   'P 1'
#
loop_
_entity.id
_entity.type
_entity.pdbx_description
1 polymer ?
#
loop_
_entity_poly.entity_id
_entity_poly.type
_entity_poly.pdbx_seq_one_letter_code
_entity_poly.pdbx_strand_id
1 'polypeptide(L)'
;MIIDSANSPSLPRRGRRARYARFRQRLVRQRPALVAAVFLGLLLLVALLAPWIAPYDPYAQNLRAALQGPGPAHLLGTDALGRDTLSRIMYGARISFQAAFLGVGIAAALGIPIGLPAGYYGGLVDRIAMRLVDLLFALPPLVLAFAILAIMGPGLMNVILAIGLVMATLYARLTRGVVLAEREQLYVESARVGGLAPPVILLRHILPNILPPLIIQTAQLFAVVLLVEAALSFLGLGVAVGEPSWGRMLAEAQTNLSRQPFLPVPPGLILTLTVLALNLLGDGLRDALERETGTSDEPQHALPRPRNGTSRLQPAAAQPQPAATHPTAPLLAVRQLEVRFPGSQGQALTILHDVSFDLVRGETLGIVGESGSGKSMTALALLGLIPPPGRISAGEIRLNGRNLVALPPAAELRRVRGRELAMIFQE
;
A
#
# COMPACT_ATOMS: atom_id res chain seq x y z
N MET A 1 -0.26 -43.14 29.66
CA MET A 1 -0.56 -41.82 30.18
C MET A 1 -1.27 -41.05 29.08
N ILE A 2 -2.60 -41.08 29.08
CA ILE A 2 -3.47 -40.50 28.03
C ILE A 2 -3.57 -39.02 28.35
N ILE A 3 -3.04 -38.16 27.45
CA ILE A 3 -3.14 -36.74 27.56
C ILE A 3 -4.51 -36.32 26.98
N ASP A 4 -5.37 -35.84 27.85
CA ASP A 4 -6.72 -35.37 27.57
C ASP A 4 -6.66 -34.11 26.69
N SER A 5 -7.06 -34.25 25.41
CA SER A 5 -6.96 -33.21 24.35
C SER A 5 -8.17 -32.22 24.35
N ALA A 6 -8.90 -32.10 25.46
CA ALA A 6 -10.21 -31.43 25.50
C ALA A 6 -10.20 -29.96 25.94
N ASN A 7 -9.06 -29.28 26.07
CA ASN A 7 -9.08 -27.87 26.53
C ASN A 7 -8.10 -26.95 25.77
N SER A 8 -8.16 -26.97 24.44
CA SER A 8 -7.56 -25.88 23.65
C SER A 8 -8.53 -24.69 23.65
N PRO A 9 -8.17 -23.53 24.20
CA PRO A 9 -9.03 -22.36 24.10
C PRO A 9 -9.18 -21.99 22.63
N SER A 10 -10.38 -22.17 22.09
CA SER A 10 -10.76 -21.72 20.76
C SER A 10 -10.52 -20.21 20.68
N LEU A 11 -9.48 -19.79 19.96
CA LEU A 11 -9.24 -18.37 19.63
C LEU A 11 -10.55 -17.79 19.03
N PRO A 12 -11.09 -16.69 19.55
CA PRO A 12 -12.32 -16.14 19.03
C PRO A 12 -12.09 -15.76 17.56
N ARG A 13 -12.82 -16.41 16.65
CA ARG A 13 -12.95 -16.00 15.25
C ARG A 13 -13.52 -14.59 15.25
N ARG A 14 -12.66 -13.56 15.35
CA ARG A 14 -13.03 -12.15 15.17
C ARG A 14 -13.64 -12.03 13.78
N GLY A 15 -14.97 -12.00 13.73
CA GLY A 15 -15.75 -12.11 12.53
C GLY A 15 -15.38 -11.01 11.52
N ARG A 16 -15.56 -11.32 10.22
CA ARG A 16 -15.40 -10.40 9.08
C ARG A 16 -16.03 -9.02 9.36
N ARG A 17 -17.15 -8.96 10.10
CA ARG A 17 -17.83 -7.72 10.51
C ARG A 17 -16.95 -6.79 11.36
N ALA A 18 -16.15 -7.31 12.29
CA ALA A 18 -15.28 -6.50 13.15
C ALA A 18 -14.08 -5.93 12.35
N ARG A 19 -13.65 -6.62 11.29
CA ARG A 19 -12.59 -6.17 10.37
C ARG A 19 -13.10 -5.00 9.52
N TYR A 20 -14.29 -5.13 8.90
CA TYR A 20 -14.91 -4.03 8.15
C TYR A 20 -15.23 -2.80 9.01
N ALA A 21 -15.66 -2.99 10.25
CA ALA A 21 -15.94 -1.87 11.16
C ALA A 21 -14.66 -1.07 11.49
N ARG A 22 -13.54 -1.76 11.73
CA ARG A 22 -12.24 -1.11 11.98
C ARG A 22 -11.70 -0.41 10.74
N PHE A 23 -11.77 -1.03 9.57
CA PHE A 23 -11.39 -0.42 8.29
C PHE A 23 -12.17 0.89 8.06
N ARG A 24 -13.52 0.84 8.19
CA ARG A 24 -14.37 2.01 8.05
C ARG A 24 -14.03 3.12 9.07
N GLN A 25 -13.80 2.77 10.34
CA GLN A 25 -13.41 3.74 11.36
C GLN A 25 -12.07 4.42 11.06
N ARG A 26 -11.12 3.69 10.50
CA ARG A 26 -9.79 4.21 10.14
C ARG A 26 -9.88 5.14 8.93
N LEU A 27 -10.61 4.74 7.89
CA LEU A 27 -10.82 5.56 6.69
C LEU A 27 -11.54 6.87 7.05
N VAL A 28 -12.58 6.82 7.89
CA VAL A 28 -13.32 8.03 8.35
C VAL A 28 -12.46 8.95 9.21
N ARG A 29 -11.46 8.44 9.90
CA ARG A 29 -10.51 9.25 10.69
C ARG A 29 -9.55 10.06 9.81
N GLN A 30 -9.35 9.68 8.57
CA GLN A 30 -8.51 10.40 7.60
C GLN A 30 -9.34 11.46 6.90
N ARG A 31 -9.34 12.69 7.43
CA ARG A 31 -10.12 13.81 6.90
C ARG A 31 -9.94 14.04 5.39
N PRO A 32 -8.70 14.03 4.83
CA PRO A 32 -8.51 14.23 3.38
C PRO A 32 -9.18 13.14 2.53
N ALA A 33 -9.03 11.87 2.90
CA ALA A 33 -9.63 10.74 2.18
C ALA A 33 -11.17 10.76 2.28
N LEU A 34 -11.71 11.16 3.43
CA LEU A 34 -13.16 11.32 3.60
C LEU A 34 -13.72 12.45 2.71
N VAL A 35 -13.07 13.61 2.69
CA VAL A 35 -13.47 14.74 1.83
C VAL A 35 -13.40 14.31 0.36
N ALA A 36 -12.32 13.63 -0.05
CA ALA A 36 -12.17 13.11 -1.40
C ALA A 36 -13.28 12.10 -1.75
N ALA A 37 -13.60 11.16 -0.85
CA ALA A 37 -14.67 10.19 -1.07
C ALA A 37 -16.05 10.84 -1.20
N VAL A 38 -16.35 11.85 -0.38
CA VAL A 38 -17.60 12.62 -0.46
C VAL A 38 -17.67 13.39 -1.78
N PHE A 39 -16.59 14.09 -2.17
CA PHE A 39 -16.52 14.82 -3.43
C PHE A 39 -16.72 13.88 -4.64
N LEU A 40 -16.01 12.75 -4.70
CA LEU A 40 -16.14 11.76 -5.77
C LEU A 40 -17.54 11.14 -5.79
N GLY A 41 -18.12 10.87 -4.62
CA GLY A 41 -19.49 10.37 -4.49
C GLY A 41 -20.53 11.36 -5.02
N LEU A 42 -20.39 12.64 -4.68
CA LEU A 42 -21.25 13.71 -5.21
C LEU A 42 -21.07 13.88 -6.72
N LEU A 43 -19.83 13.87 -7.20
CA LEU A 43 -19.55 14.00 -8.63
C LEU A 43 -20.11 12.81 -9.43
N LEU A 44 -19.99 11.60 -8.90
CA LEU A 44 -20.59 10.40 -9.49
C LEU A 44 -22.12 10.50 -9.50
N LEU A 45 -22.72 10.99 -8.41
CA LEU A 45 -24.16 11.24 -8.34
C LEU A 45 -24.59 12.25 -9.38
N VAL A 46 -23.88 13.37 -9.54
CA VAL A 46 -24.10 14.37 -10.59
C VAL A 46 -24.00 13.72 -11.99
N ALA A 47 -22.98 12.91 -12.22
CA ALA A 47 -22.80 12.20 -13.49
C ALA A 47 -23.97 11.26 -13.81
N LEU A 48 -24.47 10.51 -12.81
CA LEU A 48 -25.60 9.61 -12.97
C LEU A 48 -26.92 10.36 -13.19
N LEU A 49 -27.12 11.46 -12.47
CA LEU A 49 -28.33 12.27 -12.54
C LEU A 49 -28.27 13.34 -13.63
N ALA A 50 -27.17 13.49 -14.36
CA ALA A 50 -26.98 14.49 -15.39
C ALA A 50 -28.19 14.62 -16.37
N PRO A 51 -28.82 13.53 -16.84
CA PRO A 51 -29.97 13.63 -17.74
C PRO A 51 -31.21 14.33 -17.13
N TRP A 52 -31.29 14.40 -15.79
CA TRP A 52 -32.45 15.00 -15.09
C TRP A 52 -32.13 16.37 -14.47
N ILE A 53 -30.85 16.62 -14.14
CA ILE A 53 -30.46 17.84 -13.42
C ILE A 53 -29.71 18.87 -14.29
N ALA A 54 -29.27 18.48 -15.50
CA ALA A 54 -28.59 19.42 -16.40
C ALA A 54 -29.56 20.53 -16.82
N PRO A 55 -29.18 21.81 -16.71
CA PRO A 55 -30.05 22.93 -17.03
C PRO A 55 -30.46 22.94 -18.51
N TYR A 56 -29.57 22.48 -19.39
CA TYR A 56 -29.75 22.48 -20.84
C TYR A 56 -29.34 21.12 -21.45
N ASP A 57 -29.84 20.86 -22.67
CA ASP A 57 -29.30 19.75 -23.46
C ASP A 57 -27.82 20.04 -23.82
N PRO A 58 -26.87 19.15 -23.46
CA PRO A 58 -25.44 19.35 -23.73
C PRO A 58 -25.08 19.40 -25.22
N TYR A 59 -26.00 18.98 -26.08
CA TYR A 59 -25.83 18.97 -27.55
C TYR A 59 -26.51 20.15 -28.25
N ALA A 60 -27.46 20.82 -27.60
CA ALA A 60 -28.21 21.92 -28.18
C ALA A 60 -27.30 23.11 -28.50
N GLN A 61 -27.25 23.47 -29.78
CA GLN A 61 -26.42 24.56 -30.28
C GLN A 61 -27.22 25.87 -30.39
N ASN A 62 -26.63 26.96 -29.93
CA ASN A 62 -27.20 28.32 -30.08
C ASN A 62 -26.11 29.31 -30.45
N LEU A 63 -25.87 29.51 -31.73
CA LEU A 63 -24.81 30.37 -32.25
C LEU A 63 -24.94 31.85 -31.81
N ARG A 64 -26.15 32.27 -31.44
CA ARG A 64 -26.34 33.65 -30.90
C ARG A 64 -25.77 33.78 -29.48
N ALA A 65 -25.66 32.70 -28.78
CA ALA A 65 -25.07 32.61 -27.45
C ALA A 65 -23.63 32.08 -27.48
N ALA A 66 -22.95 32.07 -28.63
CA ALA A 66 -21.58 31.52 -28.75
C ALA A 66 -20.59 32.36 -27.92
N LEU A 67 -19.68 31.63 -27.20
CA LEU A 67 -18.60 32.21 -26.40
C LEU A 67 -19.04 33.22 -25.35
N GLN A 68 -20.24 33.10 -24.81
CA GLN A 68 -20.69 33.95 -23.70
C GLN A 68 -19.95 33.56 -22.39
N GLY A 69 -19.56 34.59 -21.63
CA GLY A 69 -19.03 34.41 -20.29
C GLY A 69 -20.07 33.91 -19.28
N PRO A 70 -19.63 33.56 -18.05
CA PRO A 70 -20.55 33.21 -16.99
C PRO A 70 -21.61 34.25 -16.73
N GLY A 71 -22.86 33.82 -16.62
CA GLY A 71 -24.01 34.73 -16.42
C GLY A 71 -25.26 33.98 -15.92
N PRO A 72 -26.37 34.72 -15.66
CA PRO A 72 -27.58 34.13 -15.11
C PRO A 72 -28.23 33.07 -16.02
N ALA A 73 -28.08 33.19 -17.34
CA ALA A 73 -28.61 32.24 -18.31
C ALA A 73 -27.69 31.00 -18.41
N HIS A 74 -26.38 31.19 -18.37
CA HIS A 74 -25.38 30.15 -18.48
C HIS A 74 -24.35 30.32 -17.37
N LEU A 75 -24.49 29.56 -16.25
CA LEU A 75 -23.69 29.75 -15.03
C LEU A 75 -22.17 29.64 -15.26
N LEU A 76 -21.71 28.78 -16.15
CA LEU A 76 -20.31 28.62 -16.54
C LEU A 76 -20.03 29.11 -17.97
N GLY A 77 -20.96 29.87 -18.56
CA GLY A 77 -20.85 30.37 -19.92
C GLY A 77 -21.16 29.30 -20.97
N THR A 78 -20.86 29.61 -22.23
CA THR A 78 -21.10 28.75 -23.38
C THR A 78 -19.84 28.54 -24.22
N ASP A 79 -19.79 27.47 -24.98
CA ASP A 79 -18.72 27.15 -25.89
C ASP A 79 -18.84 27.87 -27.27
N ALA A 80 -17.97 27.52 -28.21
CA ALA A 80 -17.94 28.13 -29.55
C ALA A 80 -19.23 27.88 -30.39
N LEU A 81 -20.00 26.87 -30.04
CA LEU A 81 -21.28 26.54 -30.67
C LEU A 81 -22.49 27.03 -29.86
N GLY A 82 -22.24 27.76 -28.76
CA GLY A 82 -23.27 28.26 -27.85
C GLY A 82 -23.92 27.17 -27.00
N ARG A 83 -23.25 26.03 -26.79
CA ARG A 83 -23.70 24.93 -25.90
C ARG A 83 -23.35 25.29 -24.46
N ASP A 84 -24.21 24.92 -23.51
CA ASP A 84 -24.02 25.22 -22.08
C ASP A 84 -22.86 24.45 -21.46
N THR A 85 -21.88 25.16 -20.94
CA THR A 85 -20.65 24.55 -20.37
C THR A 85 -20.94 23.73 -19.12
N LEU A 86 -21.87 24.14 -18.25
CA LEU A 86 -22.21 23.41 -17.02
C LEU A 86 -22.84 22.06 -17.35
N SER A 87 -23.86 22.05 -18.24
CA SER A 87 -24.50 20.82 -18.71
C SER A 87 -23.49 19.86 -19.35
N ARG A 88 -22.57 20.39 -20.16
CA ARG A 88 -21.50 19.60 -20.79
C ARG A 88 -20.50 19.03 -19.77
N ILE A 89 -20.17 19.75 -18.68
CA ILE A 89 -19.33 19.22 -17.60
C ILE A 89 -20.00 18.05 -16.88
N MET A 90 -21.30 18.17 -16.60
CA MET A 90 -22.09 17.09 -15.96
C MET A 90 -22.13 15.83 -16.80
N TYR A 91 -22.40 15.95 -18.09
CA TYR A 91 -22.37 14.82 -19.04
C TYR A 91 -20.96 14.31 -19.31
N GLY A 92 -19.96 15.18 -19.34
CA GLY A 92 -18.56 14.84 -19.45
C GLY A 92 -18.08 13.99 -18.28
N ALA A 93 -18.55 14.27 -17.07
CA ALA A 93 -18.27 13.42 -15.91
C ALA A 93 -18.72 11.97 -16.14
N ARG A 94 -19.90 11.76 -16.73
CA ARG A 94 -20.41 10.43 -17.04
C ARG A 94 -19.51 9.65 -17.98
N ILE A 95 -19.06 10.31 -19.07
CA ILE A 95 -18.16 9.71 -20.08
C ILE A 95 -16.79 9.40 -19.44
N SER A 96 -16.21 10.35 -18.72
CA SER A 96 -14.91 10.18 -18.09
C SER A 96 -14.91 9.09 -17.00
N PHE A 97 -15.95 9.01 -16.16
CA PHE A 97 -16.10 7.90 -15.22
C PHE A 97 -16.31 6.56 -15.90
N GLN A 98 -17.12 6.50 -16.97
CA GLN A 98 -17.32 5.28 -17.74
C GLN A 98 -15.99 4.79 -18.32
N ALA A 99 -15.20 5.68 -18.90
CA ALA A 99 -13.87 5.34 -19.43
C ALA A 99 -12.95 4.82 -18.34
N ALA A 100 -12.93 5.49 -17.16
CA ALA A 100 -12.10 5.08 -16.04
C ALA A 100 -12.52 3.70 -15.50
N PHE A 101 -13.81 3.46 -15.25
CA PHE A 101 -14.30 2.18 -14.73
C PHE A 101 -14.04 1.03 -15.70
N LEU A 102 -14.36 1.20 -16.96
CA LEU A 102 -14.17 0.14 -17.97
C LEU A 102 -12.69 -0.07 -18.26
N GLY A 103 -11.90 0.99 -18.39
CA GLY A 103 -10.47 0.89 -18.66
C GLY A 103 -9.72 0.19 -17.53
N VAL A 104 -9.97 0.56 -16.27
CA VAL A 104 -9.38 -0.12 -15.10
C VAL A 104 -9.92 -1.55 -14.96
N GLY A 105 -11.21 -1.77 -15.24
CA GLY A 105 -11.81 -3.10 -15.24
C GLY A 105 -11.14 -4.04 -16.24
N ILE A 106 -10.93 -3.59 -17.49
CA ILE A 106 -10.21 -4.36 -18.52
C ILE A 106 -8.76 -4.61 -18.10
N ALA A 107 -8.08 -3.59 -17.58
CA ALA A 107 -6.70 -3.72 -17.10
C ALA A 107 -6.57 -4.78 -16.01
N ALA A 108 -7.48 -4.80 -15.04
CA ALA A 108 -7.51 -5.81 -13.98
C ALA A 108 -7.88 -7.20 -14.52
N ALA A 109 -8.90 -7.28 -15.40
CA ALA A 109 -9.38 -8.53 -15.99
C ALA A 109 -8.32 -9.22 -16.87
N LEU A 110 -7.42 -8.46 -17.49
CA LEU A 110 -6.31 -9.00 -18.27
C LEU A 110 -5.04 -9.21 -17.41
N GLY A 111 -4.67 -8.23 -16.60
CA GLY A 111 -3.40 -8.23 -15.89
C GLY A 111 -3.37 -9.21 -14.72
N ILE A 112 -4.44 -9.32 -13.94
CA ILE A 112 -4.48 -10.24 -12.79
C ILE A 112 -4.35 -11.71 -13.25
N PRO A 113 -5.12 -12.21 -14.24
CA PRO A 113 -4.97 -13.58 -14.73
C PRO A 113 -3.61 -13.89 -15.37
N ILE A 114 -2.90 -12.90 -15.89
CA ILE A 114 -1.53 -13.07 -16.40
C ILE A 114 -0.53 -13.13 -15.23
N GLY A 115 -0.66 -12.24 -14.24
CA GLY A 115 0.28 -12.14 -13.12
C GLY A 115 0.18 -13.29 -12.12
N LEU A 116 -1.04 -13.82 -11.86
CA LEU A 116 -1.27 -14.90 -10.92
C LEU A 116 -0.46 -16.17 -11.26
N PRO A 117 -0.59 -16.78 -12.47
CA PRO A 117 0.18 -17.98 -12.81
C PRO A 117 1.66 -17.68 -13.00
N ALA A 118 2.03 -16.50 -13.51
CA ALA A 118 3.42 -16.10 -13.65
C ALA A 118 4.15 -16.10 -12.31
N GLY A 119 3.56 -15.49 -11.27
CA GLY A 119 4.12 -15.45 -9.92
C GLY A 119 4.14 -16.82 -9.23
N TYR A 120 3.10 -17.63 -9.41
CA TYR A 120 2.99 -18.91 -8.71
C TYR A 120 3.87 -20.01 -9.30
N TYR A 121 3.78 -20.27 -10.61
CA TYR A 121 4.53 -21.35 -11.25
C TYR A 121 5.99 -20.97 -11.52
N GLY A 122 6.26 -19.69 -11.81
CA GLY A 122 7.62 -19.27 -12.18
C GLY A 122 8.09 -19.88 -13.50
N GLY A 123 9.40 -20.05 -13.65
CA GLY A 123 10.03 -20.79 -14.76
C GLY A 123 9.64 -20.25 -16.15
N LEU A 124 9.14 -21.14 -17.03
CA LEU A 124 8.78 -20.81 -18.41
C LEU A 124 7.52 -19.95 -18.50
N VAL A 125 6.53 -20.22 -17.63
CA VAL A 125 5.26 -19.45 -17.58
C VAL A 125 5.55 -17.99 -17.26
N ASP A 126 6.37 -17.76 -16.24
CA ASP A 126 6.80 -16.42 -15.84
C ASP A 126 7.60 -15.74 -16.95
N ARG A 127 8.55 -16.43 -17.54
CA ARG A 127 9.42 -15.89 -18.58
C ARG A 127 8.62 -15.44 -19.82
N ILE A 128 7.69 -16.27 -20.29
CA ILE A 128 6.87 -15.93 -21.47
C ILE A 128 5.91 -14.77 -21.14
N ALA A 129 5.18 -14.87 -20.01
CA ALA A 129 4.23 -13.85 -19.60
C ALA A 129 4.92 -12.48 -19.43
N MET A 130 6.05 -12.45 -18.73
CA MET A 130 6.77 -11.18 -18.49
C MET A 130 7.45 -10.65 -19.73
N ARG A 131 7.92 -11.50 -20.66
CA ARG A 131 8.43 -11.03 -21.96
C ARG A 131 7.38 -10.30 -22.77
N LEU A 132 6.14 -10.82 -22.79
CA LEU A 132 5.03 -10.16 -23.46
C LEU A 132 4.69 -8.82 -22.78
N VAL A 133 4.62 -8.80 -21.44
CA VAL A 133 4.40 -7.59 -20.65
C VAL A 133 5.53 -6.58 -20.88
N ASP A 134 6.79 -7.01 -20.92
CA ASP A 134 7.95 -6.15 -21.13
C ASP A 134 7.97 -5.56 -22.55
N LEU A 135 7.55 -6.33 -23.55
CA LEU A 135 7.42 -5.84 -24.93
C LEU A 135 6.41 -4.68 -25.01
N LEU A 136 5.25 -4.83 -24.38
CA LEU A 136 4.24 -3.76 -24.31
C LEU A 136 4.73 -2.56 -23.48
N PHE A 137 5.51 -2.81 -22.45
CA PHE A 137 6.02 -1.76 -21.56
C PHE A 137 7.27 -1.04 -22.11
N ALA A 138 7.88 -1.57 -23.17
CA ALA A 138 9.03 -0.94 -23.83
C ALA A 138 8.70 0.40 -24.47
N LEU A 139 7.43 0.62 -24.82
CA LEU A 139 6.94 1.89 -25.34
C LEU A 139 6.33 2.74 -24.21
N PRO A 140 6.51 4.07 -24.24
CA PRO A 140 5.77 4.95 -23.34
C PRO A 140 4.25 4.71 -23.45
N PRO A 141 3.50 4.65 -22.34
CA PRO A 141 2.08 4.27 -22.33
C PRO A 141 1.21 5.05 -23.32
N LEU A 142 1.42 6.36 -23.45
CA LEU A 142 0.68 7.19 -24.41
C LEU A 142 1.04 6.83 -25.86
N VAL A 143 2.32 6.57 -26.16
CA VAL A 143 2.76 6.20 -27.52
C VAL A 143 2.14 4.86 -27.92
N LEU A 144 2.11 3.89 -27.01
CA LEU A 144 1.46 2.61 -27.27
C LEU A 144 -0.05 2.77 -27.48
N ALA A 145 -0.72 3.61 -26.67
CA ALA A 145 -2.12 3.92 -26.85
C ALA A 145 -2.38 4.58 -28.22
N PHE A 146 -1.55 5.51 -28.65
CA PHE A 146 -1.62 6.11 -30.00
C PHE A 146 -1.45 5.09 -31.12
N ALA A 147 -0.47 4.19 -30.99
CA ALA A 147 -0.26 3.15 -31.99
C ALA A 147 -1.48 2.23 -32.13
N ILE A 148 -2.10 1.86 -31.01
CA ILE A 148 -3.33 1.06 -31.00
C ILE A 148 -4.49 1.82 -31.65
N LEU A 149 -4.68 3.10 -31.30
CA LEU A 149 -5.73 3.94 -31.85
C LEU A 149 -5.52 4.28 -33.33
N ALA A 150 -4.27 4.33 -33.80
CA ALA A 150 -3.98 4.48 -35.22
C ALA A 150 -4.50 3.30 -36.06
N ILE A 151 -4.56 2.11 -35.46
CA ILE A 151 -5.10 0.90 -36.12
C ILE A 151 -6.62 0.79 -35.92
N MET A 152 -7.12 1.05 -34.70
CA MET A 152 -8.54 0.86 -34.37
C MET A 152 -9.42 2.04 -34.78
N GLY A 153 -8.81 3.21 -35.02
CA GLY A 153 -9.51 4.48 -35.26
C GLY A 153 -9.91 5.21 -33.94
N PRO A 154 -10.34 6.47 -34.06
CA PRO A 154 -10.83 7.25 -32.92
C PRO A 154 -12.16 6.69 -32.38
N GLY A 155 -12.44 6.94 -31.10
CA GLY A 155 -13.68 6.53 -30.47
C GLY A 155 -13.51 6.13 -29.00
N LEU A 156 -14.50 6.40 -28.19
CA LEU A 156 -14.45 6.17 -26.73
C LEU A 156 -14.12 4.70 -26.41
N MET A 157 -14.78 3.72 -27.07
CA MET A 157 -14.54 2.31 -26.79
C MET A 157 -13.12 1.89 -27.17
N ASN A 158 -12.59 2.39 -28.31
CA ASN A 158 -11.24 2.10 -28.73
C ASN A 158 -10.20 2.67 -27.76
N VAL A 159 -10.46 3.88 -27.23
CA VAL A 159 -9.63 4.48 -26.16
C VAL A 159 -9.68 3.64 -24.90
N ILE A 160 -10.86 3.21 -24.45
CA ILE A 160 -11.02 2.35 -23.27
C ILE A 160 -10.23 1.04 -23.44
N LEU A 161 -10.32 0.40 -24.59
CA LEU A 161 -9.60 -0.85 -24.90
C LEU A 161 -8.08 -0.61 -24.93
N ALA A 162 -7.64 0.45 -25.59
CA ALA A 162 -6.20 0.80 -25.68
C ALA A 162 -5.62 1.08 -24.28
N ILE A 163 -6.27 1.92 -23.48
CA ILE A 163 -5.84 2.22 -22.11
C ILE A 163 -5.88 0.96 -21.24
N GLY A 164 -6.96 0.17 -21.32
CA GLY A 164 -7.12 -1.07 -20.57
C GLY A 164 -5.98 -2.06 -20.85
N LEU A 165 -5.61 -2.24 -22.12
CA LEU A 165 -4.51 -3.12 -22.52
C LEU A 165 -3.16 -2.61 -22.01
N VAL A 166 -2.88 -1.31 -22.16
CA VAL A 166 -1.64 -0.68 -21.67
C VAL A 166 -1.54 -0.81 -20.15
N MET A 167 -2.61 -0.51 -19.42
CA MET A 167 -2.63 -0.57 -17.95
C MET A 167 -2.65 -2.01 -17.40
N ALA A 168 -3.04 -3.01 -18.20
CA ALA A 168 -2.95 -4.42 -17.83
C ALA A 168 -1.52 -4.87 -17.50
N THR A 169 -0.52 -4.25 -18.15
CA THR A 169 0.90 -4.53 -17.86
C THR A 169 1.29 -4.21 -16.44
N LEU A 170 0.75 -3.10 -15.87
CA LEU A 170 0.99 -2.71 -14.48
C LEU A 170 0.35 -3.70 -13.50
N TYR A 171 -0.88 -4.15 -13.79
CA TYR A 171 -1.53 -5.18 -12.97
C TYR A 171 -0.80 -6.51 -13.04
N ALA A 172 -0.35 -6.93 -14.22
CA ALA A 172 0.38 -8.17 -14.38
C ALA A 172 1.68 -8.19 -13.55
N ARG A 173 2.47 -7.12 -13.61
CA ARG A 173 3.71 -6.98 -12.85
C ARG A 173 3.47 -6.93 -11.34
N LEU A 174 2.50 -6.12 -10.89
CA LEU A 174 2.15 -6.04 -9.48
C LEU A 174 1.68 -7.39 -8.96
N THR A 175 0.69 -8.01 -9.64
CA THR A 175 0.14 -9.30 -9.25
C THR A 175 1.23 -10.36 -9.16
N ARG A 176 2.11 -10.45 -10.16
CA ARG A 176 3.26 -11.35 -10.13
C ARG A 176 4.14 -11.11 -8.90
N GLY A 177 4.51 -9.85 -8.62
CA GLY A 177 5.38 -9.49 -7.51
C GLY A 177 4.82 -9.92 -6.16
N VAL A 178 3.53 -9.60 -5.90
CA VAL A 178 2.89 -9.98 -4.63
C VAL A 178 2.64 -11.48 -4.53
N VAL A 179 2.36 -12.19 -5.64
CA VAL A 179 2.20 -13.65 -5.64
C VAL A 179 3.53 -14.35 -5.37
N LEU A 180 4.64 -13.83 -5.87
CA LEU A 180 5.99 -14.35 -5.57
C LEU A 180 6.28 -14.30 -4.07
N ALA A 181 5.91 -13.23 -3.38
CA ALA A 181 6.08 -13.12 -1.93
C ALA A 181 5.11 -14.05 -1.17
N GLU A 182 3.84 -14.12 -1.60
CA GLU A 182 2.83 -14.92 -0.94
C GLU A 182 3.02 -16.42 -1.10
N ARG A 183 3.56 -16.89 -2.20
CA ARG A 183 3.76 -18.34 -2.44
C ARG A 183 4.77 -18.99 -1.50
N GLU A 184 5.65 -18.21 -0.88
CA GLU A 184 6.67 -18.65 0.08
C GLU A 184 6.14 -18.68 1.53
N GLN A 185 4.87 -18.30 1.75
CA GLN A 185 4.27 -18.27 3.08
C GLN A 185 3.87 -19.66 3.55
N LEU A 186 4.00 -19.90 4.87
CA LEU A 186 3.72 -21.20 5.51
C LEU A 186 2.33 -21.75 5.23
N TYR A 187 1.31 -20.87 5.09
CA TYR A 187 -0.05 -21.30 4.80
C TYR A 187 -0.18 -21.88 3.38
N VAL A 188 0.61 -21.37 2.42
CA VAL A 188 0.66 -21.91 1.04
C VAL A 188 1.39 -23.24 1.02
N GLU A 189 2.48 -23.37 1.76
CA GLU A 189 3.21 -24.63 1.91
C GLU A 189 2.32 -25.69 2.56
N SER A 190 1.61 -25.34 3.64
CA SER A 190 0.65 -26.24 4.29
C SER A 190 -0.46 -26.70 3.32
N ALA A 191 -0.95 -25.80 2.46
CA ALA A 191 -1.95 -26.13 1.45
C ALA A 191 -1.39 -27.10 0.38
N ARG A 192 -0.12 -26.95 -0.01
CA ARG A 192 0.57 -27.86 -0.94
C ARG A 192 0.76 -29.26 -0.32
N VAL A 193 1.25 -29.32 0.92
CA VAL A 193 1.41 -30.57 1.68
C VAL A 193 0.07 -31.26 1.89
N GLY A 194 -1.02 -30.48 2.09
CA GLY A 194 -2.39 -30.98 2.17
C GLY A 194 -2.96 -31.48 0.83
N GLY A 195 -2.19 -31.47 -0.27
CA GLY A 195 -2.59 -32.00 -1.57
C GLY A 195 -3.57 -31.15 -2.35
N LEU A 196 -3.73 -29.86 -2.01
CA LEU A 196 -4.63 -28.96 -2.76
C LEU A 196 -4.08 -28.66 -4.16
N ALA A 197 -4.98 -28.70 -5.17
CA ALA A 197 -4.61 -28.39 -6.55
C ALA A 197 -4.18 -26.90 -6.68
N PRO A 198 -3.15 -26.60 -7.52
CA PRO A 198 -2.64 -25.24 -7.71
C PRO A 198 -3.71 -24.17 -8.00
N PRO A 199 -4.72 -24.40 -8.86
CA PRO A 199 -5.78 -23.40 -9.09
C PRO A 199 -6.58 -23.06 -7.81
N VAL A 200 -6.80 -24.06 -6.94
CA VAL A 200 -7.50 -23.86 -5.66
C VAL A 200 -6.63 -23.01 -4.72
N ILE A 201 -5.33 -23.29 -4.66
CA ILE A 201 -4.37 -22.49 -3.88
C ILE A 201 -4.38 -21.05 -4.37
N LEU A 202 -4.26 -20.83 -5.69
CA LEU A 202 -4.27 -19.50 -6.30
C LEU A 202 -5.54 -18.71 -5.99
N LEU A 203 -6.71 -19.29 -6.28
CA LEU A 203 -7.98 -18.56 -6.22
C LEU A 203 -8.54 -18.44 -4.79
N ARG A 204 -8.32 -19.45 -3.94
CA ARG A 204 -8.94 -19.51 -2.62
C ARG A 204 -8.00 -19.10 -1.48
N HIS A 205 -6.70 -19.20 -1.67
CA HIS A 205 -5.71 -18.89 -0.64
C HIS A 205 -4.87 -17.68 -0.98
N ILE A 206 -4.28 -17.58 -2.18
CA ILE A 206 -3.40 -16.46 -2.55
C ILE A 206 -4.22 -15.23 -2.95
N LEU A 207 -5.13 -15.34 -3.91
CA LEU A 207 -5.88 -14.19 -4.43
C LEU A 207 -6.58 -13.34 -3.34
N PRO A 208 -7.26 -13.93 -2.33
CA PRO A 208 -7.86 -13.12 -1.26
C PRO A 208 -6.84 -12.36 -0.41
N ASN A 209 -5.62 -12.86 -0.26
CA ASN A 209 -4.57 -12.24 0.54
C ASN A 209 -3.87 -11.10 -0.21
N ILE A 210 -3.80 -11.18 -1.55
CA ILE A 210 -3.23 -10.11 -2.37
C ILE A 210 -4.25 -9.05 -2.79
N LEU A 211 -5.53 -9.16 -2.41
CA LEU A 211 -6.55 -8.15 -2.72
C LEU A 211 -6.20 -6.75 -2.20
N PRO A 212 -5.65 -6.56 -0.98
CA PRO A 212 -5.30 -5.23 -0.50
C PRO A 212 -4.38 -4.45 -1.44
N PRO A 213 -3.21 -4.94 -1.85
CA PRO A 213 -2.36 -4.22 -2.81
C PRO A 213 -3.04 -4.02 -4.18
N LEU A 214 -3.89 -4.96 -4.64
CA LEU A 214 -4.63 -4.79 -5.88
C LEU A 214 -5.69 -3.69 -5.79
N ILE A 215 -6.38 -3.54 -4.66
CA ILE A 215 -7.34 -2.46 -4.41
C ILE A 215 -6.64 -1.09 -4.38
N ILE A 216 -5.48 -1.00 -3.74
CA ILE A 216 -4.66 0.23 -3.72
C ILE A 216 -4.26 0.61 -5.15
N GLN A 217 -3.75 -0.35 -5.93
CA GLN A 217 -3.39 -0.14 -7.33
C GLN A 217 -4.59 0.30 -8.17
N THR A 218 -5.76 -0.29 -7.94
CA THR A 218 -7.01 0.08 -8.61
C THR A 218 -7.32 1.56 -8.39
N ALA A 219 -7.29 2.03 -7.13
CA ALA A 219 -7.58 3.42 -6.80
C ALA A 219 -6.61 4.40 -7.49
N GLN A 220 -5.31 4.07 -7.53
CA GLN A 220 -4.30 4.89 -8.21
C GLN A 220 -4.51 4.89 -9.74
N LEU A 221 -4.84 3.75 -10.33
CA LEU A 221 -5.05 3.65 -11.76
C LEU A 221 -6.30 4.38 -12.25
N PHE A 222 -7.32 4.55 -11.42
CA PHE A 222 -8.46 5.40 -11.79
C PHE A 222 -8.02 6.84 -12.14
N ALA A 223 -7.15 7.44 -11.34
CA ALA A 223 -6.63 8.79 -11.61
C ALA A 223 -5.80 8.84 -12.91
N VAL A 224 -4.95 7.84 -13.12
CA VAL A 224 -4.10 7.73 -14.31
C VAL A 224 -4.95 7.55 -15.58
N VAL A 225 -5.92 6.62 -15.56
CA VAL A 225 -6.79 6.33 -16.70
C VAL A 225 -7.63 7.55 -17.08
N LEU A 226 -8.17 8.25 -16.07
CA LEU A 226 -8.93 9.49 -16.30
C LEU A 226 -8.07 10.56 -16.99
N LEU A 227 -6.82 10.72 -16.54
CA LEU A 227 -5.90 11.69 -17.13
C LEU A 227 -5.49 11.30 -18.56
N VAL A 228 -5.23 10.01 -18.80
CA VAL A 228 -4.88 9.49 -20.14
C VAL A 228 -6.07 9.61 -21.10
N GLU A 229 -7.30 9.29 -20.67
CA GLU A 229 -8.51 9.51 -21.45
C GLU A 229 -8.65 10.99 -21.83
N ALA A 230 -8.52 11.90 -20.86
CA ALA A 230 -8.62 13.32 -21.11
C ALA A 230 -7.54 13.80 -22.10
N ALA A 231 -6.31 13.30 -22.00
CA ALA A 231 -5.22 13.62 -22.93
C ALA A 231 -5.52 13.11 -24.35
N LEU A 232 -6.00 11.88 -24.50
CA LEU A 232 -6.35 11.30 -25.79
C LEU A 232 -7.56 12.02 -26.43
N SER A 233 -8.56 12.38 -25.62
CA SER A 233 -9.71 13.16 -26.05
C SER A 233 -9.34 14.60 -26.43
N PHE A 234 -8.41 15.20 -25.69
CA PHE A 234 -7.82 16.50 -26.01
C PHE A 234 -7.13 16.50 -27.39
N LEU A 235 -6.41 15.42 -27.70
CA LEU A 235 -5.72 15.23 -29.00
C LEU A 235 -6.67 14.78 -30.13
N GLY A 236 -7.96 14.65 -29.85
CA GLY A 236 -8.98 14.32 -30.86
C GLY A 236 -9.14 12.83 -31.18
N LEU A 237 -8.47 11.95 -30.42
CA LEU A 237 -8.53 10.49 -30.60
C LEU A 237 -9.58 9.82 -29.70
N GLY A 238 -10.13 10.56 -28.73
CA GLY A 238 -11.10 10.06 -27.75
C GLY A 238 -12.53 10.02 -28.27
N VAL A 239 -13.39 10.73 -27.56
CA VAL A 239 -14.83 10.82 -27.92
C VAL A 239 -15.05 11.50 -29.25
N ALA A 240 -16.18 11.18 -29.89
CA ALA A 240 -16.58 11.78 -31.15
C ALA A 240 -16.71 13.31 -31.06
N VAL A 241 -16.59 13.98 -32.21
CA VAL A 241 -16.78 15.45 -32.25
C VAL A 241 -18.20 15.79 -31.82
N GLY A 242 -18.31 16.69 -30.84
CA GLY A 242 -19.61 17.10 -30.28
C GLY A 242 -19.97 16.41 -28.97
N GLU A 243 -19.44 15.23 -28.67
CA GLU A 243 -19.65 14.58 -27.38
C GLU A 243 -18.94 15.31 -26.25
N PRO A 244 -19.57 15.50 -25.09
CA PRO A 244 -18.97 16.17 -23.95
C PRO A 244 -18.02 15.20 -23.20
N SER A 245 -16.70 15.42 -23.30
CA SER A 245 -15.73 14.91 -22.31
C SER A 245 -14.87 16.06 -21.85
N TRP A 246 -14.32 15.97 -20.65
CA TRP A 246 -13.51 17.07 -20.10
C TRP A 246 -12.27 17.35 -20.96
N GLY A 247 -11.63 16.30 -21.49
CA GLY A 247 -10.50 16.45 -22.40
C GLY A 247 -10.88 17.11 -23.73
N ARG A 248 -12.03 16.73 -24.30
CA ARG A 248 -12.53 17.35 -25.54
C ARG A 248 -12.91 18.80 -25.33
N MET A 249 -13.56 19.14 -24.20
CA MET A 249 -13.89 20.51 -23.84
C MET A 249 -12.63 21.38 -23.68
N LEU A 250 -11.55 20.85 -23.13
CA LEU A 250 -10.26 21.54 -23.06
C LEU A 250 -9.67 21.80 -24.44
N ALA A 251 -9.76 20.84 -25.37
CA ALA A 251 -9.30 21.03 -26.76
C ALA A 251 -10.11 22.13 -27.49
N GLU A 252 -11.45 22.12 -27.32
CA GLU A 252 -12.33 23.15 -27.89
C GLU A 252 -12.04 24.52 -27.27
N ALA A 253 -11.73 24.57 -25.96
CA ALA A 253 -11.38 25.80 -25.26
C ALA A 253 -10.02 26.39 -25.72
N GLN A 254 -9.03 25.52 -26.01
CA GLN A 254 -7.71 25.94 -26.50
C GLN A 254 -7.81 26.75 -27.79
N THR A 255 -8.65 26.34 -28.72
CA THR A 255 -8.83 27.04 -30.02
C THR A 255 -9.50 28.38 -29.88
N ASN A 256 -10.18 28.64 -28.75
CA ASN A 256 -10.94 29.87 -28.47
C ASN A 256 -10.36 30.68 -27.32
N LEU A 257 -9.16 30.37 -26.86
CA LEU A 257 -8.54 30.94 -25.65
C LEU A 257 -8.41 32.48 -25.73
N SER A 258 -8.08 33.01 -26.91
CA SER A 258 -7.95 34.46 -27.13
C SER A 258 -9.30 35.22 -27.09
N ARG A 259 -10.41 34.51 -27.39
CA ARG A 259 -11.76 35.10 -27.40
C ARG A 259 -12.49 34.94 -26.07
N GLN A 260 -12.31 33.78 -25.42
CA GLN A 260 -12.92 33.43 -24.14
C GLN A 260 -11.91 32.75 -23.23
N PRO A 261 -11.09 33.53 -22.48
CA PRO A 261 -10.03 32.97 -21.61
C PRO A 261 -10.57 32.12 -20.44
N PHE A 262 -11.83 32.31 -20.04
CA PHE A 262 -12.45 31.54 -18.95
C PHE A 262 -12.87 30.13 -19.38
N LEU A 263 -13.06 29.87 -20.68
CA LEU A 263 -13.60 28.61 -21.20
C LEU A 263 -12.86 27.33 -20.76
N PRO A 264 -11.51 27.26 -20.66
CA PRO A 264 -10.79 26.09 -20.18
C PRO A 264 -10.85 25.89 -18.65
N VAL A 265 -11.20 26.94 -17.89
CA VAL A 265 -11.14 26.90 -16.42
C VAL A 265 -12.10 25.86 -15.83
N PRO A 266 -13.39 25.82 -16.17
CA PRO A 266 -14.32 24.86 -15.58
C PRO A 266 -13.96 23.38 -15.87
N PRO A 267 -13.71 22.94 -17.14
CA PRO A 267 -13.34 21.56 -17.39
C PRO A 267 -11.94 21.19 -16.83
N GLY A 268 -10.99 22.13 -16.83
CA GLY A 268 -9.68 21.91 -16.23
C GLY A 268 -9.73 21.77 -14.70
N LEU A 269 -10.52 22.62 -14.05
CA LEU A 269 -10.68 22.58 -12.59
C LEU A 269 -11.33 21.28 -12.13
N ILE A 270 -12.43 20.86 -12.76
CA ILE A 270 -13.12 19.63 -12.38
C ILE A 270 -12.25 18.39 -12.61
N LEU A 271 -11.50 18.33 -13.72
CA LEU A 271 -10.55 17.27 -14.00
C LEU A 271 -9.45 17.21 -12.92
N THR A 272 -8.85 18.36 -12.60
CA THR A 272 -7.79 18.46 -11.58
C THR A 272 -8.29 18.05 -10.19
N LEU A 273 -9.45 18.55 -9.78
CA LEU A 273 -10.05 18.18 -8.49
C LEU A 273 -10.40 16.71 -8.42
N THR A 274 -10.87 16.12 -9.52
CA THR A 274 -11.21 14.69 -9.58
C THR A 274 -9.97 13.83 -9.48
N VAL A 275 -8.89 14.13 -10.20
CA VAL A 275 -7.61 13.43 -10.13
C VAL A 275 -7.00 13.55 -8.72
N LEU A 276 -7.02 14.76 -8.15
CA LEU A 276 -6.56 14.99 -6.77
C LEU A 276 -7.35 14.15 -5.76
N ALA A 277 -8.68 14.15 -5.87
CA ALA A 277 -9.55 13.38 -4.98
C ALA A 277 -9.32 11.87 -5.12
N LEU A 278 -9.12 11.34 -6.33
CA LEU A 278 -8.79 9.94 -6.57
C LEU A 278 -7.45 9.56 -5.93
N ASN A 279 -6.43 10.40 -6.03
CA ASN A 279 -5.13 10.16 -5.39
C ASN A 279 -5.26 10.19 -3.85
N LEU A 280 -5.92 11.20 -3.27
CA LEU A 280 -6.14 11.27 -1.83
C LEU A 280 -6.95 10.08 -1.29
N LEU A 281 -7.93 9.60 -2.06
CA LEU A 281 -8.68 8.39 -1.71
C LEU A 281 -7.78 7.14 -1.78
N GLY A 282 -6.93 7.04 -2.80
CA GLY A 282 -5.95 5.96 -2.96
C GLY A 282 -4.97 5.89 -1.79
N ASP A 283 -4.41 7.02 -1.38
CA ASP A 283 -3.51 7.12 -0.22
C ASP A 283 -4.24 6.74 1.08
N GLY A 284 -5.48 7.20 1.24
CA GLY A 284 -6.30 6.83 2.40
C GLY A 284 -6.64 5.34 2.46
N LEU A 285 -6.91 4.70 1.31
CA LEU A 285 -7.10 3.26 1.22
C LEU A 285 -5.82 2.50 1.55
N ARG A 286 -4.69 2.96 1.05
CA ARG A 286 -3.37 2.41 1.34
C ARG A 286 -3.09 2.41 2.84
N ASP A 287 -3.20 3.56 3.50
CA ASP A 287 -2.97 3.69 4.93
C ASP A 287 -3.92 2.81 5.77
N ALA A 288 -5.19 2.69 5.33
CA ALA A 288 -6.17 1.88 6.04
C ALA A 288 -5.91 0.37 5.90
N LEU A 289 -5.36 -0.08 4.76
CA LEU A 289 -5.09 -1.49 4.45
C LEU A 289 -3.70 -1.93 4.92
N GLU A 290 -2.65 -1.13 4.76
CA GLU A 290 -1.29 -1.48 5.21
C GLU A 290 -1.19 -1.64 6.72
N ARG A 291 -1.93 -0.86 7.49
CA ARG A 291 -2.03 -1.04 8.94
C ARG A 291 -2.83 -2.29 9.37
N GLU A 292 -3.55 -2.95 8.47
CA GLU A 292 -4.18 -4.25 8.74
C GLU A 292 -3.21 -5.44 8.54
N THR A 293 -2.29 -5.33 7.62
CA THR A 293 -1.26 -6.34 7.35
C THR A 293 -0.09 -6.28 8.34
N GLY A 294 -0.09 -5.25 9.19
CA GLY A 294 0.65 -5.08 10.44
C GLY A 294 2.04 -5.69 10.52
N THR A 295 3.02 -5.02 9.94
CA THR A 295 4.41 -5.15 10.38
C THR A 295 4.90 -3.98 11.21
N SER A 296 4.03 -3.05 11.64
CA SER A 296 4.49 -1.87 12.40
C SER A 296 3.61 -1.37 13.53
N ASP A 297 2.44 -1.96 13.79
CA ASP A 297 1.68 -1.69 15.00
C ASP A 297 0.95 -2.98 15.42
N GLU A 298 1.66 -3.94 15.99
CA GLU A 298 1.02 -4.68 17.05
C GLU A 298 0.48 -3.63 18.02
N PRO A 299 -0.86 -3.57 18.24
CA PRO A 299 -1.33 -2.89 19.42
C PRO A 299 -0.60 -3.63 20.54
N GLN A 300 0.35 -2.93 21.17
CA GLN A 300 0.83 -3.35 22.46
C GLN A 300 -0.34 -4.01 23.13
N HIS A 301 -0.28 -5.32 23.30
CA HIS A 301 -1.15 -5.97 24.27
C HIS A 301 -1.01 -5.09 25.49
N ALA A 302 -2.04 -4.31 25.76
CA ALA A 302 -2.20 -3.76 27.07
C ALA A 302 -2.08 -4.98 27.98
N LEU A 303 -0.88 -5.15 28.51
CA LEU A 303 -0.65 -6.09 29.60
C LEU A 303 -1.83 -5.88 30.53
N PRO A 304 -2.56 -6.93 30.91
CA PRO A 304 -3.63 -6.80 31.86
C PRO A 304 -3.05 -5.98 33.01
N ARG A 305 -3.67 -4.83 33.31
CA ARG A 305 -3.30 -4.07 34.51
C ARG A 305 -3.17 -5.09 35.63
N PRO A 306 -2.04 -5.11 36.36
CA PRO A 306 -1.91 -6.03 37.46
C PRO A 306 -3.13 -5.81 38.34
N ARG A 307 -4.04 -6.76 38.35
CA ARG A 307 -5.01 -6.87 39.44
C ARG A 307 -4.16 -7.00 40.69
N ASN A 308 -4.30 -6.01 41.56
CA ASN A 308 -3.79 -6.11 42.93
C ASN A 308 -4.34 -7.38 43.61
N GLY A 309 -3.71 -8.46 43.32
CA GLY A 309 -3.83 -9.74 43.96
C GLY A 309 -2.41 -10.19 44.20
N THR A 310 -1.98 -10.06 45.44
CA THR A 310 -0.73 -10.60 45.98
C THR A 310 -0.73 -12.12 45.82
N SER A 311 -0.52 -12.59 44.62
CA SER A 311 -0.10 -13.97 44.39
C SER A 311 1.42 -13.93 44.24
N ARG A 312 2.11 -14.12 45.37
CA ARG A 312 3.51 -14.51 45.39
C ARG A 312 3.61 -15.81 44.57
N LEU A 313 3.98 -15.71 43.30
CA LEU A 313 4.61 -16.81 42.62
C LEU A 313 5.92 -17.04 43.38
N GLN A 314 5.92 -18.03 44.26
CA GLN A 314 7.15 -18.60 44.78
C GLN A 314 7.97 -19.02 43.53
N PRO A 315 9.23 -18.60 43.42
CA PRO A 315 10.12 -19.19 42.44
C PRO A 315 10.12 -20.68 42.71
N ALA A 316 9.72 -21.50 41.72
CA ALA A 316 10.02 -22.91 41.80
C ALA A 316 11.53 -22.98 42.01
N ALA A 317 11.93 -23.55 43.13
CA ALA A 317 13.34 -23.74 43.46
C ALA A 317 13.99 -24.51 42.33
N ALA A 318 14.66 -23.78 41.46
CA ALA A 318 15.65 -24.37 40.55
C ALA A 318 16.68 -25.03 41.47
N GLN A 319 16.69 -26.35 41.49
CA GLN A 319 17.77 -27.06 42.14
C GLN A 319 19.07 -26.54 41.53
N PRO A 320 20.02 -26.08 42.35
CA PRO A 320 21.32 -25.66 41.84
C PRO A 320 21.96 -26.88 41.18
N GLN A 321 22.00 -26.86 39.84
CA GLN A 321 22.95 -27.74 39.16
C GLN A 321 24.35 -27.28 39.62
N PRO A 322 25.24 -28.19 39.97
CA PRO A 322 26.56 -27.84 40.44
C PRO A 322 27.22 -26.95 39.38
N ALA A 323 27.57 -25.74 39.76
CA ALA A 323 28.35 -24.83 38.95
C ALA A 323 29.64 -25.56 38.55
N ALA A 324 29.74 -25.85 37.24
CA ALA A 324 31.04 -26.20 36.69
C ALA A 324 31.97 -25.02 36.96
N THR A 325 32.83 -25.14 37.91
CA THR A 325 33.88 -24.22 38.27
C THR A 325 34.89 -24.17 37.13
N HIS A 326 34.62 -23.35 36.12
CA HIS A 326 35.61 -22.97 35.12
C HIS A 326 36.40 -21.76 35.70
N PRO A 327 37.72 -21.90 35.93
CA PRO A 327 38.56 -20.88 36.49
C PRO A 327 38.99 -19.80 35.47
N THR A 328 38.35 -19.70 34.35
CA THR A 328 38.67 -18.77 33.28
C THR A 328 37.66 -17.60 33.26
N ALA A 329 38.19 -16.36 33.33
CA ALA A 329 37.41 -15.14 33.22
C ALA A 329 36.54 -15.19 31.92
N PRO A 330 35.28 -14.77 31.95
CA PRO A 330 34.41 -14.80 30.79
C PRO A 330 34.97 -13.90 29.66
N LEU A 331 34.90 -14.42 28.43
CA LEU A 331 35.25 -13.67 27.22
C LEU A 331 34.30 -12.49 27.03
N LEU A 332 32.98 -12.73 27.19
CA LEU A 332 31.94 -11.74 27.16
C LEU A 332 31.07 -11.90 28.40
N ALA A 333 30.89 -10.80 29.13
CA ALA A 333 29.96 -10.72 30.26
C ALA A 333 28.96 -9.60 30.04
N VAL A 334 27.68 -9.91 30.08
CA VAL A 334 26.57 -8.97 30.01
C VAL A 334 25.87 -8.97 31.37
N ARG A 335 25.68 -7.79 31.93
CA ARG A 335 25.06 -7.65 33.25
C ARG A 335 23.95 -6.59 33.22
N GLN A 336 22.77 -6.98 33.60
CA GLN A 336 21.60 -6.13 33.79
C GLN A 336 21.36 -5.17 32.61
N LEU A 337 21.58 -5.65 31.36
CA LEU A 337 21.45 -4.84 30.17
C LEU A 337 20.02 -4.41 29.96
N GLU A 338 19.82 -3.09 29.86
CA GLU A 338 18.53 -2.49 29.59
C GLU A 338 18.61 -1.55 28.41
N VAL A 339 17.65 -1.70 27.46
CA VAL A 339 17.53 -0.83 26.29
C VAL A 339 16.16 -0.18 26.27
N ARG A 340 16.14 1.16 26.15
CA ARG A 340 14.92 1.97 26.12
C ARG A 340 14.82 2.80 24.84
N PHE A 341 13.58 2.96 24.37
CA PHE A 341 13.20 3.89 23.31
C PHE A 341 12.26 4.96 23.88
N PRO A 342 12.39 6.23 23.48
CA PRO A 342 11.42 7.25 23.84
C PRO A 342 10.08 6.93 23.19
N GLY A 343 9.04 6.79 23.98
CA GLY A 343 7.67 6.57 23.51
C GLY A 343 6.90 7.88 23.30
N SER A 344 5.78 7.83 22.58
CA SER A 344 4.84 8.94 22.46
C SER A 344 4.20 9.21 23.83
N GLN A 345 4.17 10.47 24.27
CA GLN A 345 3.69 10.95 25.58
C GLN A 345 4.66 10.87 26.75
N GLY A 346 6.00 10.81 26.52
CA GLY A 346 6.99 10.88 27.61
C GLY A 346 7.20 9.56 28.39
N GLN A 347 6.52 8.48 28.04
CA GLN A 347 6.78 7.15 28.61
C GLN A 347 7.89 6.46 27.79
N ALA A 348 8.98 6.03 28.44
CA ALA A 348 10.02 5.25 27.79
C ALA A 348 9.57 3.79 27.61
N LEU A 349 9.69 3.26 26.39
CA LEU A 349 9.45 1.86 26.09
C LEU A 349 10.73 1.06 26.34
N THR A 350 10.71 0.15 27.31
CA THR A 350 11.82 -0.76 27.59
C THR A 350 11.71 -1.99 26.69
N ILE A 351 12.69 -2.22 25.81
CA ILE A 351 12.74 -3.37 24.89
C ILE A 351 13.55 -4.52 25.50
N LEU A 352 14.65 -4.21 26.17
CA LEU A 352 15.41 -5.19 26.94
C LEU A 352 15.32 -4.81 28.40
N HIS A 353 15.04 -5.80 29.25
CA HIS A 353 14.93 -5.62 30.69
C HIS A 353 15.77 -6.68 31.39
N ASP A 354 16.79 -6.22 32.14
CA ASP A 354 17.65 -7.04 33.01
C ASP A 354 18.27 -8.28 32.32
N VAL A 355 18.82 -8.13 31.11
CA VAL A 355 19.45 -9.24 30.39
C VAL A 355 20.86 -9.44 30.92
N SER A 356 21.13 -10.64 31.43
CA SER A 356 22.43 -11.03 32.01
C SER A 356 22.85 -12.41 31.54
N PHE A 357 24.09 -12.55 31.04
CA PHE A 357 24.70 -13.84 30.66
C PHE A 357 26.22 -13.72 30.53
N ASP A 358 26.89 -14.85 30.58
CA ASP A 358 28.35 -14.99 30.36
C ASP A 358 28.62 -15.90 29.17
N LEU A 359 29.70 -15.65 28.46
CA LEU A 359 30.22 -16.50 27.39
C LEU A 359 31.72 -16.70 27.62
N VAL A 360 32.15 -17.95 27.74
CA VAL A 360 33.51 -18.34 27.91
C VAL A 360 34.16 -18.61 26.54
N ARG A 361 35.48 -18.52 26.46
CA ARG A 361 36.21 -18.76 25.22
C ARG A 361 36.04 -20.23 24.77
N GLY A 362 35.60 -20.45 23.50
CA GLY A 362 35.33 -21.74 22.93
C GLY A 362 33.91 -22.29 23.20
N GLU A 363 33.06 -21.50 23.90
CA GLU A 363 31.69 -21.87 24.19
C GLU A 363 30.76 -21.31 23.10
N THR A 364 29.62 -21.99 22.89
CA THR A 364 28.50 -21.53 22.06
C THR A 364 27.28 -21.30 22.94
N LEU A 365 26.79 -20.05 22.99
CA LEU A 365 25.59 -19.70 23.73
C LEU A 365 24.40 -19.55 22.78
N GLY A 366 23.34 -20.35 22.99
CA GLY A 366 22.08 -20.25 22.27
C GLY A 366 21.09 -19.33 22.98
N ILE A 367 20.62 -18.26 22.32
CA ILE A 367 19.53 -17.39 22.82
C ILE A 367 18.25 -17.77 22.08
N VAL A 368 17.28 -18.36 22.77
CA VAL A 368 16.00 -18.78 22.23
C VAL A 368 14.87 -17.93 22.80
N GLY A 369 13.78 -17.79 22.05
CA GLY A 369 12.61 -17.01 22.48
C GLY A 369 11.69 -16.71 21.29
N GLU A 370 10.47 -16.27 21.56
CA GLU A 370 9.47 -15.88 20.55
C GLU A 370 9.92 -14.68 19.70
N SER A 371 9.23 -14.44 18.55
CA SER A 371 9.44 -13.24 17.77
C SER A 371 9.11 -12.00 18.61
N GLY A 372 9.99 -10.99 18.61
CA GLY A 372 9.81 -9.80 19.44
C GLY A 372 10.38 -9.89 20.86
N SER A 373 10.92 -11.04 21.31
CA SER A 373 11.49 -11.20 22.66
C SER A 373 12.82 -10.45 22.91
N GLY A 374 13.31 -9.68 21.95
CA GLY A 374 14.52 -8.86 22.12
C GLY A 374 15.83 -9.51 21.67
N LYS A 375 15.86 -10.74 21.12
CA LYS A 375 17.10 -11.45 20.68
C LYS A 375 17.98 -10.62 19.76
N SER A 376 17.40 -10.08 18.67
CA SER A 376 18.12 -9.24 17.70
C SER A 376 18.55 -7.91 18.34
N MET A 377 17.74 -7.33 19.23
CA MET A 377 18.09 -6.11 19.95
C MET A 377 19.26 -6.34 20.92
N THR A 378 19.33 -7.51 21.56
CA THR A 378 20.48 -7.90 22.39
C THR A 378 21.75 -7.94 21.55
N ALA A 379 21.72 -8.58 20.37
CA ALA A 379 22.88 -8.63 19.47
C ALA A 379 23.30 -7.25 18.96
N LEU A 380 22.36 -6.37 18.63
CA LEU A 380 22.62 -4.97 18.24
C LEU A 380 23.20 -4.16 19.39
N ALA A 381 22.72 -4.39 20.63
CA ALA A 381 23.25 -3.73 21.83
C ALA A 381 24.70 -4.09 22.10
N LEU A 382 25.08 -5.37 21.94
CA LEU A 382 26.48 -5.85 22.07
C LEU A 382 27.43 -5.10 21.13
N LEU A 383 26.98 -4.79 19.93
CA LEU A 383 27.75 -4.06 18.91
C LEU A 383 27.62 -2.54 19.03
N GLY A 384 26.77 -2.02 19.93
CA GLY A 384 26.45 -0.59 20.00
C GLY A 384 25.79 -0.07 18.72
N LEU A 385 24.98 -0.90 18.03
CA LEU A 385 24.26 -0.59 16.79
C LEU A 385 22.76 -0.40 17.02
N ILE A 386 22.36 -0.01 18.24
CA ILE A 386 20.95 0.29 18.53
C ILE A 386 20.51 1.46 17.64
N PRO A 387 19.42 1.30 16.85
CA PRO A 387 18.92 2.37 15.98
C PRO A 387 18.43 3.56 16.81
N PRO A 388 18.75 4.81 16.44
CA PRO A 388 18.17 5.99 17.07
C PRO A 388 16.62 5.98 16.94
N PRO A 389 15.90 6.44 17.95
CA PRO A 389 16.30 7.11 19.19
C PRO A 389 16.54 6.17 20.39
N GLY A 390 16.70 4.85 20.16
CA GLY A 390 17.00 3.87 21.21
C GLY A 390 18.36 4.07 21.85
N ARG A 391 18.48 3.71 23.14
CA ARG A 391 19.73 3.79 23.90
C ARG A 391 19.82 2.72 24.98
N ILE A 392 21.04 2.32 25.35
CA ILE A 392 21.28 1.55 26.57
C ILE A 392 21.01 2.48 27.74
N SER A 393 20.05 2.12 28.61
CA SER A 393 19.64 2.91 29.77
C SER A 393 20.31 2.45 31.07
N ALA A 394 20.66 1.15 31.14
CA ALA A 394 21.36 0.57 32.30
C ALA A 394 22.12 -0.69 31.86
N GLY A 395 23.02 -1.14 32.76
CA GLY A 395 23.81 -2.36 32.59
C GLY A 395 25.17 -2.12 31.95
N GLU A 396 25.92 -3.22 31.84
CA GLU A 396 27.28 -3.22 31.28
C GLU A 396 27.50 -4.41 30.33
N ILE A 397 28.36 -4.19 29.35
CA ILE A 397 28.81 -5.20 28.39
C ILE A 397 30.32 -5.23 28.45
N ARG A 398 30.91 -6.31 28.98
CA ARG A 398 32.35 -6.48 29.09
C ARG A 398 32.84 -7.53 28.08
N LEU A 399 33.75 -7.12 27.20
CA LEU A 399 34.48 -7.99 26.28
C LEU A 399 35.98 -8.02 26.72
N ASN A 400 36.49 -9.19 27.02
CA ASN A 400 37.85 -9.35 27.57
C ASN A 400 38.11 -8.42 28.77
N GLY A 401 37.14 -8.24 29.66
CA GLY A 401 37.22 -7.33 30.83
C GLY A 401 36.99 -5.86 30.53
N ARG A 402 36.95 -5.44 29.26
CA ARG A 402 36.74 -4.04 28.85
C ARG A 402 35.26 -3.74 28.72
N ASN A 403 34.74 -2.72 29.38
CA ASN A 403 33.36 -2.31 29.29
C ASN A 403 33.10 -1.51 28.01
N LEU A 404 32.30 -2.08 27.10
CA LEU A 404 31.95 -1.50 25.78
C LEU A 404 30.96 -0.35 25.89
N VAL A 405 30.09 -0.32 26.92
CA VAL A 405 29.12 0.74 27.14
C VAL A 405 29.75 2.05 27.59
N ALA A 406 30.86 1.96 28.32
CA ALA A 406 31.59 3.10 28.85
C ALA A 406 32.56 3.74 27.83
N LEU A 407 32.72 3.13 26.65
CA LEU A 407 33.64 3.65 25.62
C LEU A 407 33.06 4.87 24.89
N PRO A 408 33.87 5.88 24.55
CA PRO A 408 33.41 7.01 23.73
C PRO A 408 32.87 6.52 22.38
N PRO A 409 31.74 7.08 21.90
CA PRO A 409 30.82 6.40 20.97
C PRO A 409 31.33 6.06 19.58
N ALA A 410 32.42 6.55 19.07
CA ALA A 410 32.71 6.40 17.64
C ALA A 410 34.07 5.73 17.29
N ALA A 411 35.13 5.96 18.00
CA ALA A 411 36.47 5.53 17.55
C ALA A 411 36.89 4.14 18.08
N GLU A 412 36.57 3.81 19.33
CA GLU A 412 36.97 2.54 19.92
C GLU A 412 36.06 1.39 19.60
N LEU A 413 34.73 1.60 19.54
CA LEU A 413 33.77 0.58 19.08
C LEU A 413 34.03 0.17 17.61
N ARG A 414 34.52 1.08 16.76
CA ARG A 414 34.90 0.73 15.38
C ARG A 414 36.10 -0.24 15.33
N ARG A 415 36.98 -0.21 16.31
CA ARG A 415 38.12 -1.13 16.39
C ARG A 415 37.70 -2.53 16.87
N VAL A 416 36.68 -2.60 17.70
CA VAL A 416 36.11 -3.86 18.20
C VAL A 416 35.26 -4.55 17.13
N ARG A 417 34.46 -3.78 16.41
CA ARG A 417 33.58 -4.30 15.36
C ARG A 417 34.39 -4.89 14.20
N GLY A 418 34.05 -6.13 13.82
CA GLY A 418 34.70 -6.86 12.75
C GLY A 418 36.04 -7.49 13.08
N ARG A 419 36.68 -7.16 14.23
CA ARG A 419 37.95 -7.74 14.67
C ARG A 419 37.81 -8.62 15.91
N GLU A 420 37.11 -8.12 16.93
CA GLU A 420 36.89 -8.83 18.19
C GLU A 420 35.45 -9.34 18.32
N LEU A 421 34.49 -8.61 17.76
CA LEU A 421 33.08 -8.95 17.78
C LEU A 421 32.47 -8.69 16.39
N ALA A 422 31.79 -9.68 15.81
CA ALA A 422 31.13 -9.57 14.53
C ALA A 422 29.70 -10.11 14.61
N MET A 423 28.84 -9.71 13.69
CA MET A 423 27.45 -10.16 13.57
C MET A 423 27.17 -10.55 12.14
N ILE A 424 26.48 -11.67 11.95
CA ILE A 424 25.91 -12.06 10.68
C ILE A 424 24.42 -11.73 10.78
N PHE A 425 23.95 -10.86 9.90
CA PHE A 425 22.53 -10.49 9.82
C PHE A 425 21.74 -11.58 9.10
N GLN A 426 20.43 -11.62 9.35
CA GLN A 426 19.54 -12.62 8.80
C GLN A 426 19.17 -12.32 7.34
N GLU A 427 19.40 -11.07 6.86
CA GLU A 427 19.22 -10.60 5.49
C GLU A 427 20.49 -9.93 4.96
#